data_cb70c96377eac51169fa242dfc84b94c
#
_entry.id   cb70c96377eac51169fa242dfc84b94c
#
_cell.length_a   1.000
_cell.length_b   1.000
_cell.length_c   1.000
_cell.angle_alpha   90.00
_cell.angle_beta   90.00
_cell.angle_gamma   90.00
#
_symmetry.space_group_name_H-M   'P 1'
#
loop_
_entity.id
_entity.type
_entity.pdbx_description
1 polymer ?
#
loop_
_entity_poly.entity_id
_entity_poly.type
_entity_poly.pdbx_seq_one_letter_code
_entity_poly.pdbx_strand_id
1 'polypeptide(L)'
;MGISDEDLFDGVQIPKERVREPKVHGVKEVILEEKMTNDQIKAREGTYFSEKDADTIYDDDVDLYAKDPDAPGGKRLLARLRKNVIPHDLIKLAWKSFYNSAGASRNRGAAAGPIDAKSKYWTRRKLNKKSIKGWSAQYMQDGKLSKMRVNNNVFSSVLGYFEKTPFMGLPCRLTSYTQRYFNEYKAGTPYIEAIDDLFKKLVPERYDVQYKRAKSNPSFQIGDTSFSSVTINRNFRTGLHMDAGDLREGFGNLTVIERGKYEGGFTLFPRFKVGVNLRTGDFLAMDVHEWHCNTEMKEGAEDKKFNSSIKDIYINNKETGTQGIEKLYSRLSFVCYLREKLVDCKAKDSLPYYKRIGYNPKTNTLIKKKSQTRKRIAE
;
A
#
# COMPACT_ATOMS: atom_id res chain seq x y z
N MET A 1 11.28 -27.14 -3.55
CA MET A 1 11.13 -26.96 -5.00
C MET A 1 10.71 -25.51 -5.23
N GLY A 2 11.40 -24.78 -6.09
CA GLY A 2 10.99 -23.43 -6.48
C GLY A 2 9.81 -23.51 -7.45
N ILE A 3 8.91 -22.51 -7.40
CA ILE A 3 7.85 -22.35 -8.39
C ILE A 3 8.53 -22.02 -9.74
N SER A 4 8.07 -22.64 -10.84
CA SER A 4 8.54 -22.25 -12.18
C SER A 4 8.05 -20.84 -12.52
N ASP A 5 8.76 -20.14 -13.41
CA ASP A 5 8.30 -18.80 -13.84
C ASP A 5 6.93 -18.91 -14.54
N GLU A 6 6.69 -19.98 -15.31
CA GLU A 6 5.42 -20.25 -15.98
C GLU A 6 4.26 -20.35 -14.97
N ASP A 7 4.41 -21.17 -13.93
CA ASP A 7 3.38 -21.32 -12.89
C ASP A 7 3.19 -20.03 -12.08
N LEU A 8 4.27 -19.26 -11.87
CA LEU A 8 4.20 -17.99 -11.13
C LEU A 8 3.39 -16.92 -11.85
N PHE A 9 3.46 -16.91 -13.18
CA PHE A 9 2.74 -15.92 -14.01
C PHE A 9 1.37 -16.38 -14.48
N ASP A 10 1.01 -17.65 -14.25
CA ASP A 10 -0.32 -18.15 -14.62
C ASP A 10 -1.41 -17.36 -13.88
N GLY A 11 -2.34 -16.83 -14.64
CA GLY A 11 -3.45 -16.00 -14.16
C GLY A 11 -3.09 -14.54 -13.84
N VAL A 12 -1.83 -14.11 -14.00
CA VAL A 12 -1.46 -12.69 -13.83
C VAL A 12 -2.08 -11.87 -14.97
N GLN A 13 -2.80 -10.82 -14.60
CA GLN A 13 -3.56 -9.99 -15.54
C GLN A 13 -2.65 -8.93 -16.17
N ILE A 14 -1.87 -9.31 -17.18
CA ILE A 14 -1.10 -8.34 -17.97
C ILE A 14 -2.04 -7.80 -19.08
N PRO A 15 -2.18 -6.47 -19.25
CA PRO A 15 -2.96 -5.92 -20.35
C PRO A 15 -2.50 -6.48 -21.70
N LYS A 16 -3.44 -6.80 -22.57
CA LYS A 16 -3.13 -7.30 -23.93
C LYS A 16 -2.75 -6.19 -24.89
N GLU A 17 -3.30 -5.01 -24.65
CA GLU A 17 -3.07 -3.81 -25.42
C GLU A 17 -1.66 -3.30 -25.19
N ARG A 18 -1.08 -2.66 -26.21
CA ARG A 18 0.21 -2.00 -26.07
C ARG A 18 0.18 -0.96 -24.94
N VAL A 19 1.27 -0.87 -24.19
CA VAL A 19 1.47 0.18 -23.19
C VAL A 19 1.25 1.55 -23.84
N ARG A 20 0.44 2.37 -23.22
CA ARG A 20 0.08 3.71 -23.70
C ARG A 20 1.09 4.74 -23.20
N GLU A 21 1.37 5.72 -24.05
CA GLU A 21 2.08 6.91 -23.59
C GLU A 21 1.18 7.71 -22.65
N PRO A 22 1.61 8.03 -21.41
CA PRO A 22 0.80 8.76 -20.46
C PRO A 22 0.54 10.21 -20.94
N LYS A 23 -0.73 10.53 -21.15
CA LYS A 23 -1.17 11.87 -21.60
C LYS A 23 -1.10 12.86 -20.46
N VAL A 24 -0.36 13.96 -20.66
CA VAL A 24 -0.31 15.09 -19.73
C VAL A 24 -1.47 16.07 -19.97
N HIS A 25 -1.84 16.27 -21.25
CA HIS A 25 -2.90 17.19 -21.67
C HIS A 25 -3.97 16.49 -22.50
N GLY A 26 -5.11 17.15 -22.70
CA GLY A 26 -6.20 16.62 -23.51
C GLY A 26 -6.92 15.42 -22.89
N VAL A 27 -6.83 15.28 -21.58
CA VAL A 27 -7.56 14.29 -20.78
C VAL A 27 -8.82 14.94 -20.20
N LYS A 28 -9.87 14.17 -19.99
CA LYS A 28 -11.09 14.63 -19.35
C LYS A 28 -10.78 15.22 -17.98
N GLU A 29 -11.10 16.49 -17.77
CA GLU A 29 -11.07 17.14 -16.46
C GLU A 29 -12.47 17.15 -15.85
N VAL A 30 -12.57 16.83 -14.56
CA VAL A 30 -13.81 16.87 -13.81
C VAL A 30 -13.61 17.69 -12.55
N ILE A 31 -14.38 18.77 -12.39
CA ILE A 31 -14.40 19.58 -11.18
C ILE A 31 -15.51 19.05 -10.27
N LEU A 32 -15.12 18.58 -9.12
CA LEU A 32 -15.99 17.91 -8.15
C LEU A 32 -16.48 18.89 -7.09
N GLU A 33 -17.75 18.76 -6.74
CA GLU A 33 -18.36 19.45 -5.61
C GLU A 33 -18.45 18.51 -4.41
N GLU A 34 -18.21 19.05 -3.22
CA GLU A 34 -18.41 18.31 -1.99
C GLU A 34 -19.88 17.91 -1.82
N LYS A 35 -20.13 16.64 -1.57
CA LYS A 35 -21.46 16.08 -1.27
C LYS A 35 -21.63 15.76 0.22
N MET A 36 -20.55 15.79 0.99
CA MET A 36 -20.53 15.60 2.43
C MET A 36 -19.67 16.68 3.08
N THR A 37 -20.17 17.23 4.18
CA THR A 37 -19.40 18.19 5.00
C THR A 37 -18.22 17.47 5.69
N ASN A 38 -17.26 18.26 6.22
CA ASN A 38 -16.15 17.72 7.01
C ASN A 38 -16.62 16.88 8.20
N ASP A 39 -17.65 17.30 8.90
CA ASP A 39 -18.18 16.57 10.05
C ASP A 39 -18.87 15.27 9.63
N GLN A 40 -19.64 15.30 8.54
CA GLN A 40 -20.30 14.11 8.00
C GLN A 40 -19.30 13.04 7.56
N ILE A 41 -18.25 13.42 6.83
CA ILE A 41 -17.26 12.45 6.35
C ILE A 41 -16.39 11.95 7.51
N LYS A 42 -15.98 12.81 8.42
CA LYS A 42 -15.19 12.45 9.60
C LYS A 42 -15.94 11.50 10.53
N ALA A 43 -17.25 11.65 10.68
CA ALA A 43 -18.09 10.73 11.46
C ALA A 43 -18.10 9.29 10.87
N ARG A 44 -17.74 9.12 9.61
CA ARG A 44 -17.65 7.84 8.90
C ARG A 44 -16.24 7.24 8.91
N GLU A 45 -15.27 7.88 9.55
CA GLU A 45 -13.88 7.36 9.63
C GLU A 45 -13.85 5.90 10.10
N GLY A 46 -13.07 5.08 9.42
CA GLY A 46 -12.94 3.65 9.68
C GLY A 46 -14.15 2.80 9.28
N THR A 47 -15.19 3.35 8.66
CA THR A 47 -16.31 2.56 8.13
C THR A 47 -16.05 2.15 6.67
N TYR A 48 -16.76 1.12 6.21
CA TYR A 48 -16.70 0.72 4.81
C TYR A 48 -17.71 1.48 3.97
N PHE A 49 -17.31 1.74 2.74
CA PHE A 49 -18.15 2.22 1.66
C PHE A 49 -18.27 1.15 0.58
N SER A 50 -19.29 1.26 -0.24
CA SER A 50 -19.58 0.38 -1.36
C SER A 50 -19.68 1.16 -2.66
N GLU A 51 -19.78 0.47 -3.78
CA GLU A 51 -20.00 1.09 -5.09
C GLU A 51 -21.28 1.96 -5.14
N LYS A 52 -22.30 1.60 -4.36
CA LYS A 52 -23.56 2.36 -4.27
C LYS A 52 -23.41 3.73 -3.61
N ASP A 53 -22.30 3.95 -2.91
CA ASP A 53 -21.98 5.22 -2.28
C ASP A 53 -21.29 6.21 -3.27
N ALA A 54 -21.01 5.77 -4.50
CA ALA A 54 -20.46 6.60 -5.57
C ALA A 54 -21.49 6.83 -6.67
N ASP A 55 -21.62 8.08 -7.12
CA ASP A 55 -22.47 8.45 -8.24
C ASP A 55 -21.79 8.07 -9.58
N THR A 56 -20.44 8.09 -9.60
CA THR A 56 -19.63 7.76 -10.79
C THR A 56 -18.35 7.07 -10.38
N ILE A 57 -18.00 6.01 -11.13
CA ILE A 57 -16.69 5.35 -11.07
C ILE A 57 -16.02 5.53 -12.44
N TYR A 58 -14.90 6.24 -12.46
CA TYR A 58 -14.14 6.51 -13.68
C TYR A 58 -13.24 5.33 -14.02
N ASP A 59 -13.28 4.90 -15.27
CA ASP A 59 -12.51 3.75 -15.79
C ASP A 59 -11.63 4.12 -17.00
N ASP A 60 -11.51 5.39 -17.30
CA ASP A 60 -10.64 5.94 -18.34
C ASP A 60 -9.70 6.99 -17.77
N ASP A 61 -8.76 7.46 -18.60
CA ASP A 61 -7.90 8.58 -18.25
C ASP A 61 -8.73 9.78 -17.79
N VAL A 62 -8.48 10.26 -16.59
CA VAL A 62 -9.22 11.38 -16.01
C VAL A 62 -8.38 12.16 -15.01
N ASP A 63 -8.61 13.47 -14.97
CA ASP A 63 -8.11 14.38 -13.93
C ASP A 63 -9.29 14.86 -13.08
N LEU A 64 -9.27 14.50 -11.80
CA LEU A 64 -10.28 14.90 -10.82
C LEU A 64 -9.76 16.07 -10.01
N TYR A 65 -10.51 17.15 -9.98
CA TYR A 65 -10.23 18.34 -9.20
C TYR A 65 -11.34 18.57 -8.17
N ALA A 66 -10.97 18.92 -6.95
CA ALA A 66 -11.91 19.46 -5.98
C ALA A 66 -11.99 20.98 -6.14
N LYS A 67 -13.20 21.58 -5.99
CA LYS A 67 -13.33 23.01 -5.83
C LYS A 67 -12.54 23.48 -4.61
N ASP A 68 -11.74 24.52 -4.77
CA ASP A 68 -10.92 25.11 -3.71
C ASP A 68 -10.71 26.59 -4.03
N PRO A 69 -11.53 27.50 -3.45
CA PRO A 69 -11.43 28.93 -3.72
C PRO A 69 -10.07 29.54 -3.39
N ASP A 70 -9.33 28.92 -2.45
CA ASP A 70 -8.02 29.39 -2.00
C ASP A 70 -6.86 28.89 -2.88
N ALA A 71 -7.14 27.92 -3.75
CA ALA A 71 -6.13 27.38 -4.67
C ALA A 71 -6.06 28.20 -5.97
N PRO A 72 -4.90 28.24 -6.65
CA PRO A 72 -4.77 28.85 -7.98
C PRO A 72 -5.81 28.28 -8.97
N GLY A 73 -6.58 29.16 -9.59
CA GLY A 73 -7.66 28.78 -10.51
C GLY A 73 -8.90 28.19 -9.84
N GLY A 74 -9.05 28.32 -8.52
CA GLY A 74 -10.27 27.93 -7.79
C GLY A 74 -10.46 26.40 -7.67
N LYS A 75 -9.44 25.61 -7.94
CA LYS A 75 -9.49 24.14 -7.89
C LYS A 75 -8.14 23.55 -7.46
N ARG A 76 -8.16 22.46 -6.71
CA ARG A 76 -6.98 21.66 -6.40
C ARG A 76 -7.07 20.28 -7.04
N LEU A 77 -5.95 19.77 -7.52
CA LEU A 77 -5.89 18.40 -8.05
C LEU A 77 -6.16 17.42 -6.91
N LEU A 78 -7.17 16.57 -7.08
CA LEU A 78 -7.52 15.49 -6.16
C LEU A 78 -6.88 14.17 -6.58
N ALA A 79 -7.03 13.81 -7.86
CA ALA A 79 -6.49 12.57 -8.40
C ALA A 79 -6.30 12.65 -9.92
N ARG A 80 -5.34 11.89 -10.42
CA ARG A 80 -5.03 11.74 -11.84
C ARG A 80 -4.86 10.28 -12.18
N LEU A 81 -5.82 9.71 -12.93
CA LEU A 81 -5.80 8.32 -13.39
C LEU A 81 -5.27 8.24 -14.82
N ARG A 82 -4.37 7.30 -15.09
CA ARG A 82 -3.94 6.93 -16.44
C ARG A 82 -3.97 5.42 -16.60
N LYS A 83 -4.59 4.97 -17.67
CA LYS A 83 -4.83 3.56 -17.96
C LYS A 83 -3.70 2.96 -18.80
N ASN A 84 -3.23 1.78 -18.39
CA ASN A 84 -2.24 0.97 -19.11
C ASN A 84 -0.97 1.76 -19.54
N VAL A 85 -0.35 2.45 -18.58
CA VAL A 85 0.84 3.28 -18.79
C VAL A 85 2.12 2.69 -18.18
N ILE A 86 2.03 1.58 -17.46
CA ILE A 86 3.18 0.92 -16.86
C ILE A 86 3.69 -0.17 -17.81
N PRO A 87 5.01 -0.20 -18.10
CA PRO A 87 5.61 -1.22 -18.95
C PRO A 87 5.34 -2.65 -18.46
N HIS A 88 4.94 -3.54 -19.37
CA HIS A 88 4.51 -4.91 -19.03
C HIS A 88 5.65 -5.77 -18.47
N ASP A 89 6.87 -5.56 -18.89
CA ASP A 89 8.07 -6.20 -18.35
C ASP A 89 8.32 -5.79 -16.89
N LEU A 90 8.09 -4.53 -16.56
CA LEU A 90 8.19 -4.04 -15.18
C LEU A 90 7.05 -4.56 -14.30
N ILE A 91 5.84 -4.75 -14.83
CA ILE A 91 4.76 -5.44 -14.11
C ILE A 91 5.18 -6.88 -13.77
N LYS A 92 5.75 -7.61 -14.74
CA LYS A 92 6.26 -8.97 -14.53
C LYS A 92 7.38 -8.99 -13.49
N LEU A 93 8.32 -8.05 -13.60
CA LEU A 93 9.42 -7.90 -12.63
C LEU A 93 8.88 -7.67 -11.21
N ALA A 94 7.93 -6.77 -11.05
CA ALA A 94 7.32 -6.45 -9.77
C ALA A 94 6.51 -7.63 -9.21
N TRP A 95 5.75 -8.34 -10.04
CA TRP A 95 5.06 -9.56 -9.60
C TRP A 95 6.06 -10.59 -9.10
N LYS A 96 7.09 -10.91 -9.85
CA LYS A 96 8.14 -11.86 -9.45
C LYS A 96 8.82 -11.47 -8.14
N SER A 97 9.06 -10.17 -7.94
CA SER A 97 9.71 -9.64 -6.75
C SER A 97 8.79 -9.59 -5.53
N PHE A 98 7.50 -9.34 -5.73
CA PHE A 98 6.61 -8.96 -4.63
C PHE A 98 5.38 -9.86 -4.45
N TYR A 99 5.16 -10.91 -5.28
CA TYR A 99 3.99 -11.78 -5.14
C TYR A 99 3.84 -12.38 -3.74
N ASN A 100 4.94 -12.60 -3.03
CA ASN A 100 4.97 -13.13 -1.67
C ASN A 100 4.96 -12.05 -0.57
N SER A 101 4.70 -10.80 -0.94
CA SER A 101 4.63 -9.67 -0.01
C SER A 101 3.26 -9.54 0.66
N ALA A 102 3.08 -8.45 1.39
CA ALA A 102 1.88 -8.11 2.13
C ALA A 102 1.59 -9.07 3.28
N GLY A 103 2.45 -9.02 4.26
CA GLY A 103 2.29 -9.77 5.49
C GLY A 103 1.16 -9.27 6.39
N ALA A 104 0.72 -10.12 7.32
CA ALA A 104 -0.31 -9.76 8.28
C ALA A 104 0.10 -8.57 9.15
N SER A 105 -0.69 -7.53 9.16
CA SER A 105 -0.51 -6.31 9.93
C SER A 105 -1.74 -6.03 10.80
N ARG A 106 -1.52 -5.43 11.97
CA ARG A 106 -2.57 -5.08 12.94
C ARG A 106 -2.51 -3.60 13.32
N ASN A 107 -1.75 -2.81 12.58
CA ASN A 107 -1.44 -1.41 12.87
C ASN A 107 -1.76 -0.52 11.66
N ARG A 108 -2.93 -0.72 11.04
CA ARG A 108 -3.36 0.06 9.87
C ARG A 108 -4.42 1.11 10.20
N GLY A 109 -4.62 1.40 11.49
CA GLY A 109 -5.54 2.44 11.95
C GLY A 109 -6.95 2.28 11.41
N ALA A 110 -7.57 3.38 11.01
CA ALA A 110 -8.90 3.43 10.43
C ALA A 110 -9.02 2.64 9.12
N ALA A 111 -7.94 2.58 8.33
CA ALA A 111 -7.91 1.79 7.10
C ALA A 111 -8.23 0.30 7.32
N ALA A 112 -7.96 -0.26 8.53
CA ALA A 112 -8.29 -1.64 8.84
C ALA A 112 -9.80 -1.93 8.94
N GLY A 113 -10.63 -0.91 8.90
CA GLY A 113 -12.08 -1.02 8.93
C GLY A 113 -12.66 -1.41 10.30
N PRO A 114 -13.98 -1.53 10.40
CA PRO A 114 -14.66 -1.92 11.63
C PRO A 114 -14.21 -3.29 12.13
N ILE A 115 -14.22 -3.48 13.45
CA ILE A 115 -13.83 -4.77 14.04
C ILE A 115 -14.77 -5.90 13.61
N ASP A 116 -14.24 -6.88 12.88
CA ASP A 116 -14.94 -8.12 12.53
C ASP A 116 -14.80 -9.15 13.65
N ALA A 117 -15.69 -9.04 14.66
CA ALA A 117 -15.67 -9.91 15.82
C ALA A 117 -15.87 -11.41 15.51
N LYS A 118 -16.37 -11.73 14.31
CA LYS A 118 -16.61 -13.13 13.88
C LYS A 118 -15.40 -13.73 13.16
N SER A 119 -14.40 -12.93 12.78
CA SER A 119 -13.22 -13.41 12.09
C SER A 119 -12.45 -14.46 12.90
N LYS A 120 -11.82 -15.40 12.20
CA LYS A 120 -10.94 -16.41 12.83
C LYS A 120 -9.83 -15.75 13.66
N TYR A 121 -9.35 -14.59 13.25
CA TYR A 121 -8.34 -13.82 13.96
C TYR A 121 -8.80 -13.43 15.37
N TRP A 122 -9.97 -12.78 15.49
CA TRP A 122 -10.51 -12.32 16.75
C TRP A 122 -11.03 -13.46 17.64
N THR A 123 -11.64 -14.49 17.03
CA THR A 123 -12.10 -15.68 17.74
C THR A 123 -10.92 -16.39 18.44
N ARG A 124 -9.82 -16.61 17.74
CA ARG A 124 -8.61 -17.24 18.32
C ARG A 124 -7.98 -16.40 19.44
N ARG A 125 -8.09 -15.09 19.37
CA ARG A 125 -7.51 -14.14 20.33
C ARG A 125 -8.41 -13.84 21.53
N LYS A 126 -9.62 -14.36 21.56
CA LYS A 126 -10.60 -14.08 22.62
C LYS A 126 -10.83 -12.57 22.73
N LEU A 127 -11.42 -11.97 21.67
CA LEU A 127 -11.77 -10.55 21.60
C LEU A 127 -12.56 -10.11 22.84
N ASN A 128 -12.14 -9.05 23.48
CA ASN A 128 -12.98 -8.37 24.47
C ASN A 128 -13.94 -7.41 23.74
N LYS A 129 -15.18 -7.84 23.51
CA LYS A 129 -16.19 -7.04 22.80
C LYS A 129 -16.45 -5.68 23.45
N LYS A 130 -16.39 -5.59 24.79
CA LYS A 130 -16.59 -4.33 25.53
C LYS A 130 -15.46 -3.31 25.28
N SER A 131 -14.32 -3.77 24.79
CA SER A 131 -13.18 -2.91 24.47
C SER A 131 -13.23 -2.32 23.07
N ILE A 132 -14.20 -2.66 22.23
CA ILE A 132 -14.26 -2.15 20.85
C ILE A 132 -14.45 -0.64 20.86
N LYS A 133 -13.55 0.08 20.19
CA LYS A 133 -13.64 1.51 19.92
C LYS A 133 -13.29 1.75 18.45
N GLY A 134 -14.29 2.07 17.65
CA GLY A 134 -14.14 2.23 16.20
C GLY A 134 -13.47 1.01 15.55
N TRP A 135 -12.28 1.21 15.00
CA TRP A 135 -11.48 0.20 14.28
C TRP A 135 -10.46 -0.53 15.16
N SER A 136 -10.50 -0.39 16.49
CA SER A 136 -9.54 -1.03 17.39
C SER A 136 -10.19 -1.70 18.59
N ALA A 137 -9.56 -2.76 19.08
CA ALA A 137 -10.02 -3.50 20.26
C ALA A 137 -8.85 -4.11 21.03
N GLN A 138 -9.13 -4.57 22.23
CA GLN A 138 -8.23 -5.37 23.06
C GLN A 138 -8.68 -6.84 23.07
N TYR A 139 -7.77 -7.73 23.39
CA TYR A 139 -7.99 -9.18 23.45
C TYR A 139 -7.42 -9.77 24.74
N MET A 140 -7.83 -10.98 25.06
CA MET A 140 -7.30 -11.69 26.24
C MET A 140 -5.97 -12.34 25.87
N GLN A 141 -4.95 -12.09 26.67
CA GLN A 141 -3.63 -12.70 26.57
C GLN A 141 -3.23 -13.22 27.96
N ASP A 142 -2.97 -14.51 28.07
CA ASP A 142 -2.60 -15.18 29.33
C ASP A 142 -3.56 -14.86 30.49
N GLY A 143 -4.85 -14.89 30.20
CA GLY A 143 -5.91 -14.59 31.16
C GLY A 143 -6.11 -13.12 31.52
N LYS A 144 -5.29 -12.22 30.94
CA LYS A 144 -5.35 -10.76 31.19
C LYS A 144 -5.72 -10.02 29.91
N LEU A 145 -6.28 -8.83 30.06
CA LEU A 145 -6.56 -7.94 28.94
C LEU A 145 -5.23 -7.40 28.36
N SER A 146 -5.10 -7.46 27.02
CA SER A 146 -3.90 -6.95 26.35
C SER A 146 -3.68 -5.45 26.68
N LYS A 147 -2.42 -5.06 26.90
CA LYS A 147 -2.06 -3.65 27.14
C LYS A 147 -2.30 -2.79 25.91
N MET A 148 -2.10 -3.36 24.72
CA MET A 148 -2.22 -2.64 23.45
C MET A 148 -3.58 -2.92 22.81
N ARG A 149 -4.10 -1.89 22.16
CA ARG A 149 -5.22 -2.03 21.23
C ARG A 149 -4.66 -2.36 19.86
N VAL A 150 -5.35 -3.19 19.11
CA VAL A 150 -4.98 -3.57 17.74
C VAL A 150 -6.18 -3.50 16.81
N ASN A 151 -5.92 -3.44 15.52
CA ASN A 151 -6.92 -3.46 14.46
C ASN A 151 -7.24 -4.90 14.03
N ASN A 152 -8.14 -5.04 13.06
CA ASN A 152 -8.27 -6.28 12.29
C ASN A 152 -6.93 -6.70 11.72
N ASN A 153 -6.75 -8.00 11.54
CA ASN A 153 -5.58 -8.52 10.84
C ASN A 153 -5.80 -8.36 9.34
N VAL A 154 -4.99 -7.52 8.71
CA VAL A 154 -5.01 -7.26 7.27
C VAL A 154 -3.66 -7.58 6.66
N PHE A 155 -3.61 -7.82 5.36
CA PHE A 155 -2.36 -8.15 4.68
C PHE A 155 -1.74 -6.89 4.08
N SER A 156 -0.68 -6.43 4.72
CA SER A 156 -0.01 -5.18 4.36
C SER A 156 1.44 -5.18 4.84
N SER A 157 2.38 -4.81 3.98
CA SER A 157 3.79 -4.64 4.32
C SER A 157 4.28 -3.29 3.84
N VAL A 158 5.34 -2.77 4.46
CA VAL A 158 5.98 -1.53 4.01
C VAL A 158 7.41 -1.84 3.59
N LEU A 159 7.75 -1.49 2.35
CA LEU A 159 9.10 -1.46 1.80
C LEU A 159 9.78 -0.12 2.10
N GLY A 160 11.11 -0.08 1.99
CA GLY A 160 11.91 1.12 2.15
C GLY A 160 12.19 1.41 3.62
N TYR A 161 11.89 2.61 4.07
CA TYR A 161 12.35 3.12 5.34
C TYR A 161 11.20 3.47 6.29
N PHE A 162 11.49 3.43 7.60
CA PHE A 162 10.61 3.84 8.68
C PHE A 162 11.29 4.87 9.56
N GLU A 163 10.53 5.84 10.03
CA GLU A 163 10.96 6.80 11.04
C GLU A 163 11.34 6.12 12.37
N LYS A 164 11.96 6.88 13.26
CA LYS A 164 12.28 6.42 14.61
C LYS A 164 11.03 5.98 15.37
N THR A 165 11.20 4.94 16.18
CA THR A 165 10.14 4.42 17.05
C THR A 165 10.62 4.51 18.49
N PRO A 166 10.45 5.66 19.18
CA PRO A 166 11.09 5.95 20.47
C PRO A 166 10.75 4.94 21.56
N PHE A 167 9.48 4.50 21.66
CA PHE A 167 9.05 3.54 22.66
C PHE A 167 9.66 2.12 22.48
N MET A 168 10.25 1.84 21.31
CA MET A 168 11.02 0.62 21.04
C MET A 168 12.53 0.85 21.01
N GLY A 169 12.99 2.08 21.21
CA GLY A 169 14.41 2.45 21.08
C GLY A 169 14.97 2.25 19.66
N LEU A 170 14.13 2.34 18.63
CA LEU A 170 14.55 2.11 17.25
C LEU A 170 14.75 3.43 16.50
N PRO A 171 15.91 3.63 15.82
CA PRO A 171 16.16 4.80 14.99
C PRO A 171 15.36 4.75 13.69
N CYS A 172 15.53 5.77 12.85
CA CYS A 172 15.12 5.71 11.45
C CYS A 172 15.87 4.57 10.74
N ARG A 173 15.18 3.75 9.94
CA ARG A 173 15.77 2.47 9.51
C ARG A 173 15.05 1.84 8.33
N LEU A 174 15.70 0.89 7.69
CA LEU A 174 15.02 -0.05 6.81
C LEU A 174 13.88 -0.76 7.55
N THR A 175 12.75 -0.92 6.89
CA THR A 175 11.61 -1.69 7.42
C THR A 175 11.99 -3.15 7.65
N SER A 176 11.29 -3.82 8.56
CA SER A 176 11.53 -5.26 8.81
C SER A 176 11.30 -6.11 7.56
N TYR A 177 10.33 -5.73 6.74
CA TYR A 177 10.09 -6.39 5.46
C TYR A 177 11.28 -6.24 4.52
N THR A 178 11.77 -5.01 4.31
CA THR A 178 12.95 -4.74 3.46
C THR A 178 14.19 -5.49 3.93
N GLN A 179 14.44 -5.55 5.24
CA GLN A 179 15.56 -6.33 5.78
C GLN A 179 15.45 -7.81 5.49
N ARG A 180 14.25 -8.38 5.53
CA ARG A 180 14.02 -9.81 5.29
C ARG A 180 14.09 -10.16 3.81
N TYR A 181 13.51 -9.36 2.96
CA TYR A 181 13.38 -9.57 1.50
C TYR A 181 14.20 -8.54 0.72
N PHE A 182 15.46 -8.36 1.15
CA PHE A 182 16.30 -7.29 0.60
C PHE A 182 16.64 -7.49 -0.88
N ASN A 183 16.84 -8.74 -1.31
CA ASN A 183 17.13 -9.06 -2.71
C ASN A 183 15.90 -8.80 -3.59
N GLU A 184 14.73 -9.21 -3.13
CA GLU A 184 13.45 -8.99 -3.79
C GLU A 184 13.14 -7.48 -3.87
N TYR A 185 13.39 -6.75 -2.78
CA TYR A 185 13.29 -5.29 -2.77
C TYR A 185 14.18 -4.65 -3.84
N LYS A 186 15.44 -5.03 -3.92
CA LYS A 186 16.36 -4.50 -4.94
C LYS A 186 15.95 -4.91 -6.35
N ALA A 187 15.55 -6.15 -6.56
CA ALA A 187 15.09 -6.62 -7.86
C ALA A 187 13.83 -5.86 -8.34
N GLY A 188 12.93 -5.52 -7.44
CA GLY A 188 11.70 -4.80 -7.77
C GLY A 188 11.84 -3.26 -7.79
N THR A 189 13.00 -2.70 -7.44
CA THR A 189 13.22 -1.23 -7.44
C THR A 189 12.94 -0.57 -8.79
N PRO A 190 13.29 -1.15 -9.96
CA PRO A 190 12.98 -0.53 -11.26
C PRO A 190 11.48 -0.28 -11.50
N TYR A 191 10.61 -1.08 -10.91
CA TYR A 191 9.17 -0.81 -10.96
C TYR A 191 8.78 0.44 -10.15
N ILE A 192 9.43 0.66 -9.01
CA ILE A 192 9.20 1.84 -8.16
C ILE A 192 9.74 3.09 -8.87
N GLU A 193 10.88 2.99 -9.55
CA GLU A 193 11.47 4.05 -10.36
C GLU A 193 10.55 4.45 -11.53
N ALA A 194 9.92 3.49 -12.20
CA ALA A 194 8.95 3.78 -13.26
C ALA A 194 7.70 4.50 -12.73
N ILE A 195 7.24 4.20 -11.50
CA ILE A 195 6.17 4.93 -10.84
C ILE A 195 6.60 6.38 -10.54
N ASP A 196 7.85 6.59 -10.14
CA ASP A 196 8.42 7.92 -9.89
C ASP A 196 8.49 8.75 -11.18
N ASP A 197 8.91 8.15 -12.28
CA ASP A 197 8.94 8.80 -13.61
C ASP A 197 7.52 9.22 -14.05
N LEU A 198 6.51 8.39 -13.83
CA LEU A 198 5.12 8.73 -14.09
C LEU A 198 4.64 9.89 -13.21
N PHE A 199 4.99 9.88 -11.92
CA PHE A 199 4.68 10.98 -11.02
C PHE A 199 5.31 12.28 -11.47
N LYS A 200 6.60 12.27 -11.80
CA LYS A 200 7.33 13.41 -12.34
C LYS A 200 6.69 13.97 -13.61
N LYS A 201 6.31 13.09 -14.54
CA LYS A 201 5.69 13.49 -15.81
C LYS A 201 4.30 14.04 -15.65
N LEU A 202 3.48 13.42 -14.79
CA LEU A 202 2.06 13.69 -14.70
C LEU A 202 1.68 14.75 -13.67
N VAL A 203 2.45 14.91 -12.58
CA VAL A 203 2.14 15.85 -11.49
C VAL A 203 3.41 16.59 -11.07
N PRO A 204 4.08 17.35 -11.99
CA PRO A 204 5.40 17.91 -11.77
C PRO A 204 5.46 18.84 -10.54
N GLU A 205 4.42 19.64 -10.28
CA GLU A 205 4.43 20.61 -9.16
C GLU A 205 4.52 19.89 -7.80
N ARG A 206 3.80 18.77 -7.64
CA ARG A 206 3.85 17.95 -6.42
C ARG A 206 5.12 17.11 -6.36
N TYR A 207 5.54 16.59 -7.52
CA TYR A 207 6.79 15.84 -7.64
C TYR A 207 8.00 16.65 -7.21
N ASP A 208 8.16 17.88 -7.71
CA ASP A 208 9.33 18.72 -7.43
C ASP A 208 9.47 19.01 -5.93
N VAL A 209 8.37 19.29 -5.24
CA VAL A 209 8.37 19.49 -3.79
C VAL A 209 8.77 18.20 -3.08
N GLN A 210 8.15 17.07 -3.44
CA GLN A 210 8.39 15.78 -2.78
C GLN A 210 9.82 15.27 -3.05
N TYR A 211 10.30 15.37 -4.29
CA TYR A 211 11.66 14.97 -4.66
C TYR A 211 12.72 15.83 -3.97
N LYS A 212 12.54 17.15 -3.92
CA LYS A 212 13.43 18.05 -3.17
C LYS A 212 13.51 17.66 -1.69
N ARG A 213 12.40 17.30 -1.08
CA ARG A 213 12.34 16.81 0.30
C ARG A 213 13.05 15.46 0.46
N ALA A 214 12.81 14.51 -0.45
CA ALA A 214 13.50 13.22 -0.42
C ALA A 214 15.01 13.38 -0.58
N LYS A 215 15.46 14.23 -1.52
CA LYS A 215 16.88 14.55 -1.77
C LYS A 215 17.57 15.25 -0.60
N SER A 216 16.83 15.94 0.25
CA SER A 216 17.42 16.55 1.47
C SER A 216 17.93 15.50 2.46
N ASN A 217 17.46 14.24 2.34
CA ASN A 217 17.89 13.12 3.18
C ASN A 217 18.01 11.80 2.40
N PRO A 218 18.99 11.70 1.48
CA PRO A 218 19.10 10.58 0.53
C PRO A 218 19.37 9.24 1.23
N SER A 219 19.78 9.24 2.49
CA SER A 219 19.96 8.00 3.29
C SER A 219 18.66 7.24 3.56
N PHE A 220 17.51 7.87 3.35
CA PHE A 220 16.19 7.29 3.57
C PHE A 220 15.29 7.40 2.31
N GLN A 221 15.91 7.49 1.15
CA GLN A 221 15.29 7.53 -0.16
C GLN A 221 15.39 6.16 -0.84
N ILE A 222 14.35 5.71 -1.54
CA ILE A 222 14.40 4.49 -2.34
C ILE A 222 15.03 4.84 -3.69
N GLY A 223 16.23 4.31 -3.95
CA GLY A 223 16.97 4.68 -5.17
C GLY A 223 17.15 6.18 -5.29
N ASP A 224 16.91 6.72 -6.47
CA ASP A 224 16.87 8.17 -6.74
C ASP A 224 15.44 8.66 -7.02
N THR A 225 14.47 8.17 -6.24
CA THR A 225 13.05 8.49 -6.41
C THR A 225 12.58 9.56 -5.41
N SER A 226 11.41 10.11 -5.60
CA SER A 226 10.74 10.98 -4.63
C SER A 226 10.17 10.22 -3.43
N PHE A 227 10.40 8.90 -3.33
CA PHE A 227 9.80 8.03 -2.34
C PHE A 227 10.78 7.56 -1.27
N SER A 228 10.28 7.42 -0.05
CA SER A 228 10.98 6.75 1.06
C SER A 228 10.37 5.38 1.39
N SER A 229 9.13 5.18 1.02
CA SER A 229 8.36 4.01 1.45
C SER A 229 7.35 3.60 0.39
N VAL A 230 7.11 2.29 0.30
CA VAL A 230 6.04 1.72 -0.50
C VAL A 230 5.22 0.77 0.37
N THR A 231 3.95 1.05 0.52
CA THR A 231 3.02 0.11 1.14
C THR A 231 2.51 -0.87 0.09
N ILE A 232 2.68 -2.17 0.35
CA ILE A 232 2.09 -3.24 -0.48
C ILE A 232 0.97 -3.88 0.31
N ASN A 233 -0.24 -3.83 -0.25
CA ASN A 233 -1.43 -4.47 0.32
C ASN A 233 -1.87 -5.64 -0.56
N ARG A 234 -2.39 -6.71 0.05
CA ARG A 234 -2.97 -7.86 -0.64
C ARG A 234 -4.42 -8.02 -0.26
N ASN A 235 -5.32 -7.98 -1.24
CA ASN A 235 -6.76 -8.19 -1.04
C ASN A 235 -7.32 -7.40 0.15
N PHE A 236 -6.81 -6.18 0.33
CA PHE A 236 -7.12 -5.36 1.49
C PHE A 236 -8.21 -4.34 1.14
N ARG A 237 -9.44 -4.61 1.62
CA ARG A 237 -10.51 -3.61 1.64
C ARG A 237 -10.20 -2.59 2.72
N THR A 238 -10.01 -1.33 2.37
CA THR A 238 -9.77 -0.27 3.35
C THR A 238 -11.08 0.39 3.80
N GLY A 239 -11.18 0.65 5.11
CA GLY A 239 -12.17 1.59 5.64
C GLY A 239 -11.80 3.03 5.28
N LEU A 240 -12.73 3.96 5.45
CA LEU A 240 -12.51 5.37 5.20
C LEU A 240 -11.37 5.92 6.06
N HIS A 241 -10.38 6.55 5.45
CA HIS A 241 -9.21 7.11 6.13
C HIS A 241 -8.54 8.21 5.32
N MET A 242 -7.58 8.87 5.92
CA MET A 242 -6.58 9.72 5.31
C MET A 242 -5.20 9.20 5.72
N ASP A 243 -4.19 9.34 4.87
CA ASP A 243 -2.83 8.92 5.18
C ASP A 243 -2.08 10.04 5.93
N ALA A 244 -2.10 9.97 7.26
CA ALA A 244 -1.57 11.02 8.13
C ALA A 244 -0.04 11.04 8.27
N GLY A 245 0.67 10.07 7.68
CA GLY A 245 2.13 9.94 7.81
C GLY A 245 2.92 10.37 6.59
N ASP A 246 2.24 10.72 5.52
CA ASP A 246 2.82 11.10 4.24
C ASP A 246 3.12 12.60 4.22
N LEU A 247 4.08 13.01 3.37
CA LEU A 247 4.41 14.41 3.21
C LEU A 247 3.18 15.19 2.77
N ARG A 248 2.84 16.24 3.51
CA ARG A 248 1.58 16.98 3.29
C ARG A 248 1.49 17.63 1.91
N GLU A 249 2.58 18.14 1.40
CA GLU A 249 2.67 18.77 0.08
C GLU A 249 2.84 17.77 -1.06
N GLY A 250 3.07 16.48 -0.72
CA GLY A 250 3.26 15.40 -1.68
C GLY A 250 1.96 14.76 -2.13
N PHE A 251 2.10 13.69 -2.91
CA PHE A 251 1.00 12.81 -3.35
C PHE A 251 1.35 11.35 -3.08
N GLY A 252 0.32 10.55 -2.85
CA GLY A 252 0.40 9.10 -2.94
C GLY A 252 0.30 8.65 -4.41
N ASN A 253 1.16 7.70 -4.79
CA ASN A 253 1.19 7.17 -6.14
C ASN A 253 0.87 5.68 -6.10
N LEU A 254 -0.25 5.31 -6.72
CA LEU A 254 -0.83 3.99 -6.59
C LEU A 254 -0.79 3.23 -7.92
N THR A 255 -0.46 1.96 -7.83
CA THR A 255 -0.59 0.99 -8.91
C THR A 255 -1.08 -0.33 -8.36
N VAL A 256 -1.55 -1.22 -9.21
CA VAL A 256 -1.94 -2.57 -8.81
C VAL A 256 -1.37 -3.61 -9.75
N ILE A 257 -1.16 -4.81 -9.23
CA ILE A 257 -0.91 -6.02 -10.02
C ILE A 257 -1.90 -7.08 -9.55
N GLU A 258 -2.61 -7.66 -10.52
CA GLU A 258 -3.69 -8.60 -10.27
C GLU A 258 -3.33 -9.98 -10.80
N ARG A 259 -3.71 -10.99 -10.05
CA ARG A 259 -3.72 -12.39 -10.47
C ARG A 259 -5.10 -12.97 -10.19
N GLY A 260 -5.67 -13.68 -11.16
CA GLY A 260 -7.07 -14.08 -11.09
C GLY A 260 -8.01 -12.93 -11.44
N LYS A 261 -9.31 -13.15 -11.28
CA LYS A 261 -10.37 -12.20 -11.61
C LYS A 261 -11.24 -11.91 -10.40
N TYR A 262 -11.76 -10.70 -10.32
CA TYR A 262 -12.69 -10.23 -9.29
C TYR A 262 -13.39 -8.95 -9.77
N GLU A 263 -14.51 -8.62 -9.15
CA GLU A 263 -15.22 -7.36 -9.30
C GLU A 263 -14.93 -6.44 -8.10
N GLY A 264 -15.13 -5.12 -8.27
CA GLY A 264 -14.92 -4.13 -7.21
C GLY A 264 -13.45 -3.75 -7.01
N GLY A 265 -13.08 -3.42 -5.77
CA GLY A 265 -11.73 -2.91 -5.43
C GLY A 265 -11.47 -1.50 -5.91
N PHE A 266 -12.52 -0.73 -6.23
CA PHE A 266 -12.43 0.66 -6.69
C PHE A 266 -11.92 1.56 -5.58
N THR A 267 -11.09 2.54 -5.91
CA THR A 267 -10.69 3.59 -4.97
C THR A 267 -11.75 4.68 -4.98
N LEU A 268 -12.37 4.94 -3.84
CA LEU A 268 -13.42 5.93 -3.68
C LEU A 268 -12.93 7.18 -2.96
N PHE A 269 -13.52 8.32 -3.35
CA PHE A 269 -13.47 9.60 -2.65
C PHE A 269 -14.90 9.95 -2.19
N PRO A 270 -15.34 9.41 -1.04
CA PRO A 270 -16.74 9.46 -0.64
C PRO A 270 -17.28 10.86 -0.40
N ARG A 271 -16.42 11.82 -0.01
CA ARG A 271 -16.81 13.22 0.12
C ARG A 271 -17.44 13.77 -1.17
N PHE A 272 -16.93 13.32 -2.31
CA PHE A 272 -17.37 13.75 -3.65
C PHE A 272 -18.28 12.74 -4.33
N LYS A 273 -18.56 11.61 -3.69
CA LYS A 273 -19.30 10.46 -4.26
C LYS A 273 -18.77 10.00 -5.62
N VAL A 274 -17.45 9.94 -5.76
CA VAL A 274 -16.80 9.43 -6.97
C VAL A 274 -15.78 8.37 -6.63
N GLY A 275 -15.42 7.56 -7.63
CA GLY A 275 -14.36 6.58 -7.54
C GLY A 275 -13.61 6.41 -8.84
N VAL A 276 -12.53 5.65 -8.78
CA VAL A 276 -11.71 5.26 -9.93
C VAL A 276 -11.47 3.76 -9.94
N ASN A 277 -11.49 3.17 -11.13
CA ASN A 277 -11.18 1.76 -11.36
C ASN A 277 -9.69 1.61 -11.70
N LEU A 278 -8.88 1.28 -10.71
CA LEU A 278 -7.45 1.05 -10.85
C LEU A 278 -7.17 -0.44 -11.05
N ARG A 279 -6.59 -0.80 -12.19
CA ARG A 279 -6.28 -2.18 -12.61
C ARG A 279 -4.80 -2.34 -12.96
N THR A 280 -4.37 -3.56 -13.25
CA THR A 280 -2.98 -3.85 -13.65
C THR A 280 -2.56 -3.00 -14.85
N GLY A 281 -1.41 -2.33 -14.73
CA GLY A 281 -0.88 -1.44 -15.76
C GLY A 281 -1.29 0.03 -15.61
N ASP A 282 -2.27 0.32 -14.76
CA ASP A 282 -2.74 1.69 -14.50
C ASP A 282 -1.88 2.41 -13.46
N PHE A 283 -1.92 3.72 -13.52
CA PHE A 283 -1.29 4.62 -12.56
C PHE A 283 -2.29 5.64 -12.01
N LEU A 284 -2.28 5.83 -10.70
CA LEU A 284 -3.10 6.81 -10.00
C LEU A 284 -2.21 7.64 -9.07
N ALA A 285 -2.06 8.93 -9.36
CA ALA A 285 -1.57 9.90 -8.39
C ALA A 285 -2.75 10.54 -7.66
N MET A 286 -2.70 10.67 -6.34
CA MET A 286 -3.80 11.25 -5.58
C MET A 286 -3.34 11.98 -4.31
N ASP A 287 -4.14 12.96 -3.92
CA ASP A 287 -4.03 13.59 -2.61
C ASP A 287 -4.51 12.60 -1.53
N VAL A 288 -3.56 11.95 -0.86
CA VAL A 288 -3.83 10.96 0.19
C VAL A 288 -4.31 11.59 1.50
N HIS A 289 -4.25 12.91 1.63
CA HIS A 289 -4.83 13.66 2.75
C HIS A 289 -6.32 13.95 2.55
N GLU A 290 -6.89 13.63 1.37
CA GLU A 290 -8.34 13.57 1.19
C GLU A 290 -8.86 12.21 1.67
N TRP A 291 -10.10 12.19 2.18
CA TRP A 291 -10.79 10.98 2.62
C TRP A 291 -10.97 9.98 1.48
N HIS A 292 -10.42 8.79 1.65
CA HIS A 292 -10.50 7.73 0.64
C HIS A 292 -10.65 6.35 1.25
N CYS A 293 -11.09 5.39 0.45
CA CYS A 293 -11.21 3.98 0.82
C CYS A 293 -11.30 3.11 -0.43
N ASN A 294 -11.34 1.78 -0.24
CA ASN A 294 -11.59 0.84 -1.34
C ASN A 294 -12.92 0.11 -1.15
N THR A 295 -13.62 -0.15 -2.26
CA THR A 295 -14.81 -1.01 -2.24
C THR A 295 -14.42 -2.47 -1.98
N GLU A 296 -15.41 -3.28 -1.66
CA GLU A 296 -15.23 -4.72 -1.50
C GLU A 296 -14.82 -5.36 -2.83
N MET A 297 -13.95 -6.35 -2.76
CA MET A 297 -13.61 -7.22 -3.88
C MET A 297 -14.42 -8.51 -3.76
N LYS A 298 -15.05 -8.94 -4.85
CA LYS A 298 -15.92 -10.12 -4.89
C LYS A 298 -15.65 -10.94 -6.14
N GLU A 299 -15.84 -12.25 -6.03
CA GLU A 299 -15.79 -13.16 -7.18
C GLU A 299 -17.21 -13.49 -7.63
N GLY A 300 -17.52 -13.18 -8.88
CA GLY A 300 -18.68 -13.70 -9.57
C GLY A 300 -18.54 -15.19 -9.88
N ALA A 301 -19.53 -15.81 -10.51
CA ALA A 301 -19.48 -17.22 -10.87
C ALA A 301 -18.37 -17.52 -11.90
N GLU A 302 -18.24 -16.68 -12.92
CA GLU A 302 -17.20 -16.81 -13.95
C GLU A 302 -15.79 -16.55 -13.41
N ASP A 303 -15.66 -15.58 -12.46
CA ASP A 303 -14.37 -15.32 -11.79
C ASP A 303 -13.91 -16.54 -10.99
N LYS A 304 -14.81 -17.17 -10.22
CA LYS A 304 -14.51 -18.40 -9.48
C LYS A 304 -14.09 -19.54 -10.40
N LYS A 305 -14.77 -19.70 -11.54
CA LYS A 305 -14.42 -20.69 -12.55
C LYS A 305 -13.02 -20.44 -13.10
N PHE A 306 -12.71 -19.21 -13.48
CA PHE A 306 -11.37 -18.82 -13.93
C PHE A 306 -10.33 -19.03 -12.83
N ASN A 307 -10.57 -18.55 -11.62
CA ASN A 307 -9.63 -18.62 -10.50
C ASN A 307 -9.34 -20.05 -10.06
N SER A 308 -10.30 -20.98 -10.23
CA SER A 308 -10.07 -22.40 -9.98
C SER A 308 -9.30 -23.13 -11.09
N SER A 309 -9.17 -22.53 -12.27
CA SER A 309 -8.42 -23.11 -13.39
C SER A 309 -6.95 -22.72 -13.44
N ILE A 310 -6.55 -21.65 -12.75
CA ILE A 310 -5.15 -21.19 -12.71
C ILE A 310 -4.36 -21.99 -11.67
N LYS A 311 -3.04 -22.04 -11.87
CA LYS A 311 -2.12 -22.77 -10.99
C LYS A 311 -2.13 -22.23 -9.57
N ASP A 312 -2.04 -23.12 -8.62
CA ASP A 312 -1.83 -22.71 -7.22
C ASP A 312 -0.44 -22.10 -7.03
N ILE A 313 -0.35 -20.93 -6.44
CA ILE A 313 0.92 -20.37 -5.98
C ILE A 313 1.03 -20.45 -4.47
N TYR A 314 2.20 -20.82 -3.99
CA TYR A 314 2.44 -20.93 -2.56
C TYR A 314 3.00 -19.61 -2.00
N ILE A 315 2.24 -18.99 -1.11
CA ILE A 315 2.66 -17.80 -0.37
C ILE A 315 3.25 -18.25 0.95
N ASN A 316 4.57 -18.20 1.04
CA ASN A 316 5.29 -18.54 2.26
C ASN A 316 5.70 -17.28 3.02
N ASN A 317 4.76 -16.68 3.70
CA ASN A 317 5.06 -15.57 4.58
C ASN A 317 5.14 -16.04 6.03
N LYS A 318 6.31 -16.50 6.45
CA LYS A 318 6.56 -16.99 7.82
C LYS A 318 6.29 -15.94 8.90
N GLU A 319 6.37 -14.63 8.56
CA GLU A 319 6.08 -13.56 9.53
C GLU A 319 4.62 -13.54 9.95
N THR A 320 3.76 -13.91 9.05
CA THR A 320 2.33 -13.71 9.19
C THR A 320 1.60 -14.99 9.49
N GLY A 321 2.32 -16.14 9.44
CA GLY A 321 1.68 -17.43 9.50
C GLY A 321 0.76 -17.70 8.29
N THR A 322 0.82 -16.86 7.26
CA THR A 322 0.14 -17.07 6.00
C THR A 322 0.97 -18.04 5.18
N GLN A 323 0.96 -19.29 5.57
CA GLN A 323 1.40 -20.38 4.73
C GLN A 323 0.16 -20.91 4.04
N GLY A 324 0.13 -20.85 2.73
CA GLY A 324 -1.01 -21.38 2.02
C GLY A 324 -0.91 -21.22 0.52
N ILE A 325 -1.74 -22.00 -0.12
CA ILE A 325 -1.98 -21.93 -1.55
C ILE A 325 -2.94 -20.78 -1.79
N GLU A 326 -2.57 -19.82 -2.62
CA GLU A 326 -3.46 -18.78 -3.08
C GLU A 326 -4.38 -19.40 -4.15
N LYS A 327 -5.60 -19.73 -3.76
CA LYS A 327 -6.64 -20.28 -4.63
C LYS A 327 -7.64 -19.26 -5.12
N LEU A 328 -7.52 -18.03 -4.61
CA LEU A 328 -8.39 -16.93 -4.95
C LEU A 328 -7.63 -15.95 -5.85
N TYR A 329 -8.32 -14.90 -6.27
CA TYR A 329 -7.65 -13.75 -6.85
C TYR A 329 -6.64 -13.15 -5.87
N SER A 330 -5.59 -12.54 -6.41
CA SER A 330 -4.68 -11.68 -5.67
C SER A 330 -4.70 -10.28 -6.29
N ARG A 331 -5.00 -9.27 -5.49
CA ARG A 331 -4.78 -7.86 -5.84
C ARG A 331 -3.67 -7.31 -4.95
N LEU A 332 -2.49 -7.12 -5.52
CA LEU A 332 -1.43 -6.36 -4.87
C LEU A 332 -1.57 -4.90 -5.25
N SER A 333 -1.78 -4.02 -4.28
CA SER A 333 -1.69 -2.58 -4.50
C SER A 333 -0.39 -2.05 -3.91
N PHE A 334 0.27 -1.19 -4.68
CA PHE A 334 1.50 -0.50 -4.32
C PHE A 334 1.15 0.97 -4.10
N VAL A 335 1.47 1.51 -2.94
CA VAL A 335 1.30 2.91 -2.60
C VAL A 335 2.68 3.48 -2.33
N CYS A 336 3.19 4.31 -3.25
CA CYS A 336 4.51 4.92 -3.16
C CYS A 336 4.38 6.34 -2.62
N TYR A 337 5.16 6.68 -1.59
CA TYR A 337 5.06 7.96 -0.89
C TYR A 337 6.35 8.35 -0.15
N LEU A 338 6.44 9.62 0.23
CA LEU A 338 7.48 10.11 1.15
C LEU A 338 6.90 10.25 2.55
N ARG A 339 7.49 9.56 3.53
CA ARG A 339 7.10 9.72 4.94
C ARG A 339 7.67 11.04 5.47
N GLU A 340 6.79 11.91 5.94
CA GLU A 340 7.16 13.25 6.41
C GLU A 340 8.26 13.22 7.47
N LYS A 341 8.12 12.37 8.49
CA LYS A 341 9.08 12.26 9.60
C LYS A 341 10.46 11.71 9.24
N LEU A 342 10.64 11.17 8.05
CA LEU A 342 11.95 10.71 7.58
C LEU A 342 12.84 11.87 7.12
N VAL A 343 12.26 13.00 6.76
CA VAL A 343 13.00 14.19 6.35
C VAL A 343 13.93 14.70 7.47
N ASP A 344 13.50 14.57 8.73
CA ASP A 344 14.24 15.02 9.91
C ASP A 344 15.19 13.96 10.49
N CYS A 345 15.26 12.78 9.89
CA CYS A 345 16.11 11.71 10.37
C CYS A 345 17.59 12.02 10.14
N LYS A 346 18.42 11.75 11.14
CA LYS A 346 19.87 11.86 11.00
C LYS A 346 20.47 10.50 10.67
N ALA A 347 21.10 10.38 9.51
CA ALA A 347 21.70 9.12 9.04
C ALA A 347 22.69 8.51 10.05
N LYS A 348 23.48 9.38 10.75
CA LYS A 348 24.44 8.94 11.78
C LYS A 348 23.78 8.17 12.93
N ASP A 349 22.56 8.50 13.30
CA ASP A 349 21.84 7.85 14.41
C ASP A 349 21.43 6.41 14.06
N SER A 350 21.35 6.08 12.78
CA SER A 350 21.01 4.76 12.25
C SER A 350 22.23 3.83 12.13
N LEU A 351 23.44 4.36 12.11
CA LEU A 351 24.66 3.56 11.86
C LEU A 351 24.86 2.41 12.85
N PRO A 352 24.67 2.58 14.19
CA PRO A 352 24.82 1.46 15.13
C PRO A 352 23.78 0.35 14.85
N TYR A 353 22.56 0.72 14.49
CA TYR A 353 21.51 -0.21 14.12
C TYR A 353 21.87 -0.95 12.83
N TYR A 354 22.31 -0.26 11.79
CA TYR A 354 22.73 -0.84 10.50
C TYR A 354 23.91 -1.78 10.66
N LYS A 355 24.92 -1.43 11.46
CA LYS A 355 26.04 -2.33 11.78
C LYS A 355 25.55 -3.62 12.43
N ARG A 356 24.57 -3.54 13.34
CA ARG A 356 24.00 -4.72 14.02
C ARG A 356 23.29 -5.65 13.05
N ILE A 357 22.52 -5.13 12.09
CA ILE A 357 21.79 -5.95 11.12
C ILE A 357 22.62 -6.35 9.89
N GLY A 358 23.86 -5.84 9.76
CA GLY A 358 24.74 -6.12 8.61
C GLY A 358 24.41 -5.31 7.35
N TYR A 359 23.71 -4.17 7.50
CA TYR A 359 23.41 -3.29 6.37
C TYR A 359 24.49 -2.21 6.21
N ASN A 360 24.98 -2.03 4.99
CA ASN A 360 25.87 -0.95 4.63
C ASN A 360 25.10 0.08 3.76
N PRO A 361 24.77 1.26 4.29
CA PRO A 361 24.02 2.26 3.54
C PRO A 361 24.81 2.88 2.37
N LYS A 362 26.15 2.90 2.42
CA LYS A 362 26.97 3.45 1.33
C LYS A 362 26.94 2.60 0.06
N THR A 363 26.96 1.29 0.23
CA THR A 363 26.93 0.33 -0.91
C THR A 363 25.54 -0.24 -1.16
N ASN A 364 24.56 0.13 -0.34
CA ASN A 364 23.21 -0.43 -0.34
C ASN A 364 23.25 -1.97 -0.39
N THR A 365 23.97 -2.58 0.56
CA THR A 365 24.12 -4.04 0.67
C THR A 365 23.74 -4.52 2.07
N LEU A 366 23.09 -5.69 2.13
CA LEU A 366 22.72 -6.34 3.38
C LEU A 366 23.34 -7.74 3.45
N ILE A 367 24.30 -7.93 4.35
CA ILE A 367 24.91 -9.23 4.61
C ILE A 367 24.14 -9.88 5.77
N LYS A 368 23.30 -10.86 5.46
CA LYS A 368 22.59 -11.63 6.49
C LYS A 368 23.62 -12.38 7.34
N LYS A 369 23.85 -11.95 8.58
CA LYS A 369 24.60 -12.77 9.53
C LYS A 369 23.82 -14.08 9.75
N LYS A 370 24.49 -15.25 9.63
CA LYS A 370 23.91 -16.53 10.03
C LYS A 370 23.33 -16.34 11.44
N SER A 371 22.04 -16.62 11.63
CA SER A 371 21.42 -16.52 12.95
C SER A 371 22.21 -17.39 13.92
N GLN A 372 22.80 -16.78 14.92
CA GLN A 372 23.19 -17.53 16.10
C GLN A 372 21.89 -18.06 16.68
N THR A 373 21.69 -19.35 16.54
CA THR A 373 20.60 -20.08 17.19
C THR A 373 20.70 -19.72 18.68
N ARG A 374 19.77 -18.92 19.19
CA ARG A 374 19.62 -18.76 20.63
C ARG A 374 19.36 -20.16 21.18
N LYS A 375 20.37 -20.80 21.77
CA LYS A 375 20.13 -21.91 22.65
C LYS A 375 19.12 -21.41 23.69
N ARG A 376 17.92 -21.94 23.68
CA ARG A 376 17.02 -21.85 24.82
C ARG A 376 17.77 -22.50 25.96
N ILE A 377 18.21 -21.69 26.90
CA ILE A 377 18.61 -22.22 28.21
C ILE A 377 17.27 -22.68 28.80
N ALA A 378 17.12 -23.98 28.90
CA ALA A 378 16.10 -24.59 29.73
C ALA A 378 16.58 -24.42 31.20
N GLU A 379 15.91 -23.59 31.93
CA GLU A 379 15.76 -23.61 33.39
C GLU A 379 14.34 -23.17 33.73
#